data_0bfb428290b8f39022d4aeca9b7f93f6
#
_entry.id   0bfb428290b8f39022d4aeca9b7f93f6
#
_cell.length_a   1.000
_cell.length_b   1.000
_cell.length_c   1.000
_cell.angle_alpha   90.00
_cell.angle_beta   90.00
_cell.angle_gamma   90.00
#
_symmetry.space_group_name_H-M   'P 1'
#
loop_
_entity.id
_entity.type
_entity.pdbx_description
1 polymer ?
#
loop_
_entity_poly.entity_id
_entity_poly.type
_entity_poly.pdbx_seq_one_letter_code
_entity_poly.pdbx_strand_id
1 'polypeptide(L)'
;MKISGKFILKVAGTLTIISLVVALLLGLVNGVTSDKIAAMNAAATQTALEAVTEAGSTYDEITSIPQEVMDAAKEMVGTLEEMYTVTFDGQPAGYAVKLTASGSQGLIEMVIGVDAEQKITGISVVNHSETSGIGTKVCGNKPNDDGVPAVSYTHLRA
;
A
#
# COMPACT_ATOMS: atom_id res chain seq x y z
N MET A 1 -29.51 -43.81 -6.30
CA MET A 1 -28.60 -43.99 -5.18
C MET A 1 -29.20 -43.28 -3.97
N LYS A 2 -29.58 -44.03 -2.89
CA LYS A 2 -30.06 -43.38 -1.63
C LYS A 2 -28.87 -43.04 -0.78
N ILE A 3 -28.51 -41.77 -0.70
CA ILE A 3 -27.44 -41.32 0.18
C ILE A 3 -27.97 -41.39 1.61
N SER A 4 -27.29 -42.15 2.47
CA SER A 4 -27.69 -42.31 3.88
C SER A 4 -27.42 -41.00 4.65
N GLY A 5 -28.40 -40.56 5.47
CA GLY A 5 -28.25 -39.39 6.33
C GLY A 5 -27.03 -39.43 7.27
N LYS A 6 -26.66 -40.65 7.72
CA LYS A 6 -25.44 -40.87 8.50
C LYS A 6 -24.16 -40.56 7.72
N PHE A 7 -24.15 -40.85 6.41
CA PHE A 7 -22.99 -40.49 5.55
C PHE A 7 -22.85 -38.99 5.39
N ILE A 8 -23.97 -38.30 5.13
CA ILE A 8 -23.98 -36.84 5.03
C ILE A 8 -23.49 -36.19 6.32
N LEU A 9 -23.99 -36.65 7.46
CA LEU A 9 -23.59 -36.10 8.77
C LEU A 9 -22.11 -36.32 9.07
N LYS A 10 -21.57 -37.50 8.71
CA LYS A 10 -20.15 -37.83 8.88
C LYS A 10 -19.27 -36.90 8.00
N VAL A 11 -19.60 -36.75 6.74
CA VAL A 11 -18.83 -35.90 5.81
C VAL A 11 -18.92 -34.42 6.23
N ALA A 12 -20.13 -33.93 6.50
CA ALA A 12 -20.32 -32.56 6.97
C ALA A 12 -19.57 -32.29 8.29
N GLY A 13 -19.67 -33.20 9.26
CA GLY A 13 -18.94 -33.07 10.53
C GLY A 13 -17.42 -33.04 10.35
N THR A 14 -16.89 -33.92 9.50
CA THR A 14 -15.45 -33.92 9.21
C THR A 14 -14.98 -32.60 8.56
N LEU A 15 -15.72 -32.13 7.56
CA LEU A 15 -15.42 -30.84 6.89
C LEU A 15 -15.49 -29.66 7.88
N THR A 16 -16.53 -29.64 8.73
CA THR A 16 -16.69 -28.59 9.76
C THR A 16 -15.50 -28.58 10.73
N ILE A 17 -15.07 -29.74 11.21
CA ILE A 17 -13.94 -29.84 12.13
C ILE A 17 -12.65 -29.34 11.46
N ILE A 18 -12.38 -29.76 10.23
CA ILE A 18 -11.19 -29.32 9.50
C ILE A 18 -11.22 -27.80 9.28
N SER A 19 -12.36 -27.26 8.84
CA SER A 19 -12.51 -25.81 8.64
C SER A 19 -12.31 -25.02 9.92
N LEU A 20 -12.81 -25.52 11.04
CA LEU A 20 -12.67 -24.88 12.34
C LEU A 20 -11.21 -24.88 12.82
N VAL A 21 -10.49 -25.99 12.64
CA VAL A 21 -9.06 -26.08 12.99
C VAL A 21 -8.25 -25.11 12.13
N VAL A 22 -8.48 -25.09 10.81
CA VAL A 22 -7.78 -24.17 9.90
C VAL A 22 -8.08 -22.70 10.24
N ALA A 23 -9.34 -22.36 10.47
CA ALA A 23 -9.72 -21.00 10.85
C ALA A 23 -9.07 -20.56 12.17
N LEU A 24 -9.01 -21.44 13.16
CA LEU A 24 -8.35 -21.17 14.44
C LEU A 24 -6.84 -20.94 14.26
N LEU A 25 -6.17 -21.79 13.48
CA LEU A 25 -4.74 -21.63 13.19
C LEU A 25 -4.45 -20.32 12.45
N LEU A 26 -5.25 -20.00 11.43
CA LEU A 26 -5.10 -18.74 10.70
C LEU A 26 -5.33 -17.52 11.61
N GLY A 27 -6.35 -17.57 12.48
CA GLY A 27 -6.62 -16.52 13.45
C GLY A 27 -5.48 -16.30 14.43
N LEU A 28 -4.87 -17.39 14.95
CA LEU A 28 -3.70 -17.30 15.84
C LEU A 28 -2.49 -16.69 15.12
N VAL A 29 -2.18 -17.15 13.90
CA VAL A 29 -1.07 -16.60 13.12
C VAL A 29 -1.30 -15.13 12.83
N ASN A 30 -2.51 -14.76 12.40
CA ASN A 30 -2.84 -13.35 12.14
C ASN A 30 -2.69 -12.49 13.41
N GLY A 31 -3.17 -12.97 14.56
CA GLY A 31 -3.07 -12.22 15.83
C GLY A 31 -1.61 -11.97 16.28
N VAL A 32 -0.68 -12.87 15.97
CA VAL A 32 0.75 -12.67 16.28
C VAL A 32 1.46 -11.82 15.25
N THR A 33 0.96 -11.79 14.00
CA THR A 33 1.68 -11.19 12.87
C THR A 33 1.18 -9.79 12.54
N SER A 34 -0.06 -9.45 12.90
CA SER A 34 -0.70 -8.16 12.57
C SER A 34 0.10 -6.95 13.02
N ASP A 35 0.59 -6.95 14.26
CA ASP A 35 1.37 -5.83 14.81
C ASP A 35 2.69 -5.63 14.07
N LYS A 36 3.33 -6.74 13.69
CA LYS A 36 4.58 -6.69 12.93
C LYS A 36 4.35 -6.19 11.50
N ILE A 37 3.26 -6.61 10.87
CA ILE A 37 2.88 -6.12 9.54
C ILE A 37 2.57 -4.63 9.59
N ALA A 38 1.82 -4.17 10.59
CA ALA A 38 1.52 -2.74 10.77
C ALA A 38 2.79 -1.91 10.96
N ALA A 39 3.74 -2.37 11.79
CA ALA A 39 5.02 -1.70 11.99
C ALA A 39 5.87 -1.65 10.70
N MET A 40 5.88 -2.74 9.91
CA MET A 40 6.59 -2.78 8.63
C MET A 40 5.96 -1.83 7.60
N ASN A 41 4.64 -1.77 7.53
CA ASN A 41 3.93 -0.86 6.63
C ASN A 41 4.19 0.61 7.02
N ALA A 42 4.16 0.94 8.30
CA ALA A 42 4.50 2.28 8.79
C ALA A 42 5.94 2.67 8.41
N ALA A 43 6.91 1.77 8.60
CA ALA A 43 8.29 2.00 8.22
C ALA A 43 8.46 2.15 6.70
N ALA A 44 7.73 1.38 5.88
CA ALA A 44 7.75 1.50 4.44
C ALA A 44 7.14 2.83 3.98
N THR A 45 6.03 3.28 4.59
CA THR A 45 5.44 4.59 4.32
C THR A 45 6.40 5.72 4.68
N GLN A 46 7.07 5.65 5.84
CA GLN A 46 8.07 6.63 6.24
C GLN A 46 9.22 6.71 5.21
N THR A 47 9.76 5.57 4.79
CA THR A 47 10.81 5.52 3.76
C THR A 47 10.33 6.11 2.43
N ALA A 48 9.06 5.86 2.06
CA ALA A 48 8.49 6.40 0.84
C ALA A 48 8.29 7.92 0.92
N LEU A 49 7.89 8.46 2.07
CA LEU A 49 7.81 9.91 2.32
C LEU A 49 9.17 10.58 2.14
N GLU A 50 10.21 10.02 2.77
CA GLU A 50 11.59 10.51 2.65
C GLU A 50 12.12 10.45 1.21
N ALA A 51 11.69 9.48 0.42
CA ALA A 51 12.09 9.33 -0.98
C ALA A 51 11.46 10.37 -1.92
N VAL A 52 10.30 10.93 -1.59
CA VAL A 52 9.56 11.87 -2.45
C VAL A 52 9.64 13.33 -1.99
N THR A 53 10.33 13.59 -0.87
CA THR A 53 10.48 14.92 -0.28
C THR A 53 11.95 15.27 -0.08
N GLU A 54 12.25 16.48 0.36
CA GLU A 54 13.63 16.89 0.69
C GLU A 54 14.10 16.26 1.99
N ALA A 55 15.39 15.90 2.05
CA ALA A 55 15.98 15.28 3.23
C ALA A 55 15.91 16.24 4.44
N GLY A 56 15.35 15.77 5.53
CA GLY A 56 15.13 16.58 6.74
C GLY A 56 13.74 17.19 6.84
N SER A 57 12.84 16.88 5.91
CA SER A 57 11.42 17.26 6.00
C SER A 57 10.74 16.59 7.19
N THR A 58 9.75 17.27 7.75
CA THR A 58 8.83 16.74 8.76
C THR A 58 7.44 16.58 8.17
N TYR A 59 6.67 15.62 8.71
CA TYR A 59 5.38 15.20 8.16
C TYR A 59 4.32 15.24 9.25
N ASP A 60 3.24 15.98 9.00
CA ASP A 60 2.07 16.00 9.86
C ASP A 60 0.87 15.44 9.11
N GLU A 61 0.28 14.37 9.64
CA GLU A 61 -0.87 13.71 9.04
C GLU A 61 -2.12 14.58 9.10
N ILE A 62 -2.80 14.73 7.97
CA ILE A 62 -4.07 15.43 7.87
C ILE A 62 -5.19 14.44 8.23
N THR A 63 -5.67 14.51 9.47
CA THR A 63 -6.67 13.60 10.02
C THR A 63 -8.09 13.78 9.45
N SER A 64 -8.36 14.89 8.78
CA SER A 64 -9.68 15.20 8.23
C SER A 64 -9.56 15.61 6.75
N ILE A 65 -9.61 14.62 5.87
CA ILE A 65 -9.63 14.85 4.43
C ILE A 65 -11.08 15.07 3.99
N PRO A 66 -11.40 16.19 3.28
CA PRO A 66 -12.75 16.42 2.77
C PRO A 66 -13.23 15.28 1.87
N GLN A 67 -14.48 14.86 2.00
CA GLN A 67 -15.05 13.76 1.22
C GLN A 67 -14.98 14.03 -0.28
N GLU A 68 -15.13 15.26 -0.73
CA GLU A 68 -15.02 15.67 -2.13
C GLU A 68 -13.65 15.35 -2.73
N VAL A 69 -12.58 15.52 -1.93
CA VAL A 69 -11.20 15.18 -2.36
C VAL A 69 -11.02 13.67 -2.47
N MET A 70 -11.59 12.91 -1.54
CA MET A 70 -11.55 11.44 -1.58
C MET A 70 -12.33 10.90 -2.78
N ASP A 71 -13.48 11.45 -3.10
CA ASP A 71 -14.32 11.05 -4.23
C ASP A 71 -13.64 11.41 -5.57
N ALA A 72 -13.06 12.61 -5.67
CA ALA A 72 -12.30 13.02 -6.84
C ALA A 72 -11.06 12.12 -7.07
N ALA A 73 -10.33 11.77 -6.02
CA ALA A 73 -9.20 10.85 -6.11
C ALA A 73 -9.62 9.47 -6.61
N LYS A 74 -10.76 8.96 -6.13
CA LYS A 74 -11.30 7.67 -6.51
C LYS A 74 -11.70 7.60 -7.99
N GLU A 75 -12.22 8.69 -8.55
CA GLU A 75 -12.57 8.77 -9.96
C GLU A 75 -11.34 8.87 -10.88
N MET A 76 -10.26 9.50 -10.42
CA MET A 76 -9.09 9.81 -11.24
C MET A 76 -7.96 8.79 -11.15
N VAL A 77 -7.58 8.38 -9.94
CA VAL A 77 -6.33 7.62 -9.73
C VAL A 77 -6.48 6.41 -8.81
N GLY A 78 -7.44 6.39 -7.92
CA GLY A 78 -7.61 5.31 -6.95
C GLY A 78 -8.10 5.80 -5.59
N THR A 79 -7.87 5.00 -4.54
CA THR A 79 -8.30 5.35 -3.19
C THR A 79 -7.19 6.14 -2.49
N LEU A 80 -7.52 7.34 -2.05
CA LEU A 80 -6.66 8.15 -1.18
C LEU A 80 -6.77 7.61 0.24
N GLU A 81 -5.65 7.21 0.84
CA GLU A 81 -5.60 6.62 2.18
C GLU A 81 -5.17 7.63 3.24
N GLU A 82 -4.04 8.27 3.01
CA GLU A 82 -3.43 9.21 3.95
C GLU A 82 -2.91 10.43 3.19
N MET A 83 -2.93 11.57 3.86
CA MET A 83 -2.40 12.82 3.33
C MET A 83 -1.56 13.51 4.41
N TYR A 84 -0.40 14.02 4.04
CA TYR A 84 0.54 14.67 4.94
C TYR A 84 0.86 16.06 4.46
N THR A 85 0.95 17.02 5.39
CA THR A 85 1.64 18.27 5.15
C THR A 85 3.13 18.06 5.29
N VAL A 86 3.90 18.58 4.36
CA VAL A 86 5.36 18.50 4.37
C VAL A 86 5.92 19.86 4.76
N THR A 87 6.78 19.87 5.79
CA THR A 87 7.45 21.07 6.28
C THR A 87 8.96 20.87 6.20
N PHE A 88 9.68 21.80 5.60
CA PHE A 88 11.14 21.83 5.53
C PHE A 88 11.68 23.12 6.13
N ASP A 89 12.65 23.03 7.04
CA ASP A 89 13.20 24.16 7.79
C ASP A 89 12.13 25.07 8.45
N GLY A 90 11.03 24.47 8.91
CA GLY A 90 9.92 25.18 9.55
C GLY A 90 9.02 25.96 8.57
N GLN A 91 9.22 25.79 7.27
CA GLN A 91 8.36 26.38 6.22
C GLN A 91 7.53 25.32 5.50
N PRO A 92 6.28 25.60 5.13
CA PRO A 92 5.49 24.69 4.31
C PRO A 92 6.18 24.39 3.00
N ALA A 93 6.50 23.11 2.75
CA ALA A 93 7.20 22.67 1.53
C ALA A 93 6.25 21.99 0.52
N GLY A 94 5.06 21.59 0.95
CA GLY A 94 4.08 20.94 0.09
C GLY A 94 3.25 19.87 0.80
N TYR A 95 2.89 18.84 0.06
CA TYR A 95 2.09 17.73 0.54
C TYR A 95 2.68 16.39 0.09
N ALA A 96 2.44 15.35 0.87
CA ALA A 96 2.65 13.99 0.43
C ALA A 96 1.33 13.21 0.58
N VAL A 97 1.00 12.41 -0.43
CA VAL A 97 -0.28 11.72 -0.52
C VAL A 97 -0.02 10.24 -0.70
N LYS A 98 -0.53 9.42 0.22
CA LYS A 98 -0.55 7.97 0.09
C LYS A 98 -1.86 7.54 -0.55
N LEU A 99 -1.75 6.80 -1.63
CA LEU A 99 -2.90 6.31 -2.37
C LEU A 99 -2.70 4.86 -2.82
N THR A 100 -3.82 4.19 -3.05
CA THR A 100 -3.89 2.84 -3.58
C THR A 100 -4.57 2.86 -4.95
N ALA A 101 -3.86 2.39 -5.97
CA ALA A 101 -4.35 2.26 -7.33
C ALA A 101 -4.48 0.79 -7.75
N SER A 102 -5.33 0.51 -8.73
CA SER A 102 -5.46 -0.83 -9.31
C SER A 102 -4.31 -1.11 -10.27
N GLY A 103 -3.51 -2.12 -9.95
CA GLY A 103 -2.50 -2.66 -10.84
C GLY A 103 -3.05 -3.77 -11.75
N SER A 104 -2.15 -4.52 -12.39
CA SER A 104 -2.49 -5.65 -13.27
C SER A 104 -2.86 -6.93 -12.49
N GLN A 105 -2.19 -7.19 -11.38
CA GLN A 105 -2.39 -8.39 -10.55
C GLN A 105 -3.00 -8.08 -9.18
N GLY A 106 -3.02 -6.81 -8.78
CA GLY A 106 -3.55 -6.41 -7.50
C GLY A 106 -3.42 -4.91 -7.27
N LEU A 107 -3.52 -4.52 -6.02
CA LEU A 107 -3.41 -3.13 -5.63
C LEU A 107 -1.93 -2.72 -5.55
N ILE A 108 -1.66 -1.48 -5.93
CA ILE A 108 -0.36 -0.82 -5.81
C ILE A 108 -0.54 0.35 -4.86
N GLU A 109 0.13 0.28 -3.72
CA GLU A 109 0.19 1.36 -2.74
C GLU A 109 1.40 2.25 -3.04
N MET A 110 1.21 3.55 -3.12
CA MET A 110 2.27 4.50 -3.45
C MET A 110 2.11 5.80 -2.68
N VAL A 111 3.23 6.49 -2.51
CA VAL A 111 3.28 7.86 -1.99
C VAL A 111 3.71 8.78 -3.12
N ILE A 112 2.99 9.87 -3.29
CA ILE A 112 3.29 10.95 -4.25
C ILE A 112 3.60 12.20 -3.48
N GLY A 113 4.78 12.78 -3.70
CA GLY A 113 5.14 14.09 -3.19
C GLY A 113 4.72 15.21 -4.14
N VAL A 114 4.24 16.31 -3.59
CA VAL A 114 3.84 17.51 -4.33
C VAL A 114 4.42 18.73 -3.62
N ASP A 115 5.13 19.58 -4.34
CA ASP A 115 5.70 20.81 -3.78
C ASP A 115 4.65 21.93 -3.61
N ALA A 116 5.09 23.08 -3.09
CA ALA A 116 4.24 24.25 -2.88
C ALA A 116 3.72 24.85 -4.19
N GLU A 117 4.40 24.62 -5.31
CA GLU A 117 4.00 25.04 -6.68
C GLU A 117 3.08 24.01 -7.37
N GLN A 118 2.58 23.01 -6.64
CA GLN A 118 1.71 21.93 -7.14
C GLN A 118 2.37 21.03 -8.21
N LYS A 119 3.70 20.90 -8.17
CA LYS A 119 4.43 19.98 -9.03
C LYS A 119 4.74 18.67 -8.28
N ILE A 120 4.72 17.57 -8.99
CA ILE A 120 5.10 16.28 -8.44
C ILE A 120 6.62 16.27 -8.22
N THR A 121 7.04 16.06 -6.97
CA THR A 121 8.45 15.95 -6.59
C THR A 121 8.97 14.53 -6.77
N GLY A 122 8.13 13.54 -6.60
CA GLY A 122 8.48 12.13 -6.79
C GLY A 122 7.30 11.20 -6.54
N ILE A 123 7.48 9.93 -6.92
CA ILE A 123 6.57 8.83 -6.64
C ILE A 123 7.37 7.69 -6.04
N SER A 124 6.91 7.14 -4.93
CA SER A 124 7.53 5.98 -4.28
C SER A 124 6.49 4.89 -4.04
N VAL A 125 6.78 3.67 -4.48
CA VAL A 125 5.89 2.52 -4.27
C VAL A 125 6.17 1.93 -2.89
N VAL A 126 5.14 1.86 -2.05
CA VAL A 126 5.18 1.30 -0.70
C VAL A 126 5.00 -0.21 -0.75
N ASN A 127 3.98 -0.66 -1.49
CA ASN A 127 3.63 -2.07 -1.60
C ASN A 127 2.96 -2.37 -2.95
N HIS A 128 3.13 -3.59 -3.45
CA HIS A 128 2.46 -4.05 -4.68
C HIS A 128 2.35 -5.57 -4.73
N SER A 129 1.36 -6.08 -5.47
CA SER A 129 1.15 -7.51 -5.72
C SER A 129 1.43 -7.90 -7.17
N GLU A 130 2.23 -7.11 -7.90
CA GLU A 130 2.51 -7.33 -9.30
C GLU A 130 3.39 -8.56 -9.55
N THR A 131 3.33 -9.11 -10.77
CA THR A 131 4.06 -10.31 -11.16
C THR A 131 5.57 -10.15 -10.99
N SER A 132 6.18 -11.11 -10.29
CA SER A 132 7.63 -11.16 -10.11
C SER A 132 8.36 -11.21 -11.46
N GLY A 133 9.40 -10.38 -11.62
CA GLY A 133 10.23 -10.31 -12.82
C GLY A 133 9.71 -9.41 -13.94
N ILE A 134 8.39 -9.04 -13.92
CA ILE A 134 7.79 -8.10 -14.87
C ILE A 134 7.34 -6.85 -14.12
N GLY A 135 6.31 -6.97 -13.27
CA GLY A 135 5.79 -5.85 -12.50
C GLY A 135 6.76 -5.33 -11.45
N THR A 136 7.53 -6.22 -10.81
CA THR A 136 8.59 -5.83 -9.87
C THR A 136 9.71 -5.00 -10.49
N LYS A 137 9.95 -5.10 -11.80
CA LYS A 137 10.93 -4.24 -12.50
C LYS A 137 10.44 -2.79 -12.63
N VAL A 138 9.13 -2.59 -12.66
CA VAL A 138 8.49 -1.27 -12.77
C VAL A 138 8.21 -0.69 -11.39
N CYS A 139 7.64 -1.50 -10.49
CA CYS A 139 7.23 -1.08 -9.15
C CYS A 139 8.32 -1.26 -8.08
N GLY A 140 9.46 -1.89 -8.43
CA GLY A 140 10.54 -2.17 -7.47
C GLY A 140 11.37 -0.93 -7.14
N ASN A 141 12.00 -0.95 -5.95
CA ASN A 141 12.87 0.11 -5.46
C ASN A 141 14.31 0.03 -5.99
N LYS A 142 14.59 -0.81 -6.97
CA LYS A 142 15.92 -0.95 -7.57
C LYS A 142 15.86 -0.62 -9.06
N PRO A 143 16.89 0.04 -9.62
CA PRO A 143 17.01 0.17 -11.07
C PRO A 143 16.94 -1.20 -11.73
N ASN A 144 16.36 -1.27 -12.92
CA ASN A 144 16.35 -2.50 -13.72
C ASN A 144 17.77 -2.82 -14.24
N ASP A 145 17.92 -3.97 -14.89
CA ASP A 145 19.23 -4.44 -15.43
C ASP A 145 19.83 -3.46 -16.46
N ASP A 146 19.02 -2.58 -17.05
CA ASP A 146 19.44 -1.53 -17.99
C ASP A 146 19.81 -0.22 -17.30
N GLY A 147 19.79 -0.17 -15.97
CA GLY A 147 20.07 1.01 -15.16
C GLY A 147 18.97 2.07 -15.19
N VAL A 148 17.80 1.74 -15.75
CA VAL A 148 16.64 2.65 -15.74
C VAL A 148 16.01 2.59 -14.36
N PRO A 149 15.87 3.74 -13.66
CA PRO A 149 15.19 3.78 -12.37
C PRO A 149 13.76 3.26 -12.51
N ALA A 150 13.33 2.43 -11.56
CA ALA A 150 11.92 2.13 -11.43
C ALA A 150 11.13 3.43 -11.20
N VAL A 151 9.83 3.43 -11.47
CA VAL A 151 8.96 4.64 -11.35
C VAL A 151 9.08 5.29 -9.97
N SER A 152 9.34 4.51 -8.93
CA SER A 152 9.58 4.98 -7.57
C SER A 152 10.81 5.87 -7.38
N TYR A 153 11.70 5.99 -8.37
CA TYR A 153 12.88 6.86 -8.31
C TYR A 153 12.83 8.02 -9.30
N THR A 154 11.72 8.17 -10.02
CA THR A 154 11.61 9.26 -10.98
C THR A 154 11.31 10.54 -10.23
N HIS A 155 12.34 11.27 -9.82
CA HIS A 155 12.21 12.67 -9.49
C HIS A 155 11.84 13.40 -10.77
N LEU A 156 10.59 13.75 -10.92
CA LEU A 156 10.10 14.61 -12.01
C LEU A 156 10.54 16.06 -11.74
N ARG A 157 11.85 16.27 -11.66
CA ARG A 157 12.39 17.62 -11.79
C ARG A 157 12.29 18.02 -13.25
N ALA A 158 11.25 18.77 -13.57
CA ALA A 158 11.17 19.51 -14.81
C ALA A 158 12.09 20.73 -14.78
#